data_5b0acd24142264148c18c9dc4ba77e7c
#
_entry.id   5b0acd24142264148c18c9dc4ba77e7c
#
_cell.length_a   1.000
_cell.length_b   1.000
_cell.length_c   1.000
_cell.angle_alpha   90.00
_cell.angle_beta   90.00
_cell.angle_gamma   90.00
#
_symmetry.space_group_name_H-M   'P 1'
#
loop_
_entity.id
_entity.type
_entity.pdbx_description
1 polymer ?
#
loop_
_entity_poly.entity_id
_entity_poly.type
_entity_poly.pdbx_seq_one_letter_code
_entity_poly.pdbx_strand_id
1 'polypeptide(L)'
;MVWTTIGKMCSIANSVRINPGNHPTWRAVQHHSVYRAKAYGLGDDDHAFFEWRKSDWVTIGHDVWIGHGITVTAGVNIGTGAVIAASAVVTKDVAPYTVVAGVPARVINRRFTKLQANALQEIAIWDWSYDVYKAALPDIRALDIDAFIEKYR
;
A
#
# COMPACT_ATOMS: atom_id res chain seq x y z
N MET A 1 7.15 9.33 -4.99
CA MET A 1 7.04 7.90 -4.64
C MET A 1 8.38 7.26 -4.93
N VAL A 2 9.06 6.76 -3.93
CA VAL A 2 10.35 6.06 -4.05
C VAL A 2 10.29 4.80 -3.20
N TRP A 3 11.04 3.75 -3.58
CA TRP A 3 11.12 2.50 -2.82
C TRP A 3 9.75 1.92 -2.45
N THR A 4 8.91 1.79 -3.46
CA THR A 4 7.52 1.32 -3.30
C THR A 4 7.18 0.34 -4.41
N THR A 5 6.58 -0.78 -4.06
CA THR A 5 5.97 -1.73 -4.99
C THR A 5 4.45 -1.63 -4.88
N ILE A 6 3.75 -1.61 -6.01
CA ILE A 6 2.29 -1.57 -6.07
C ILE A 6 1.82 -2.72 -6.95
N GLY A 7 0.88 -3.50 -6.43
CA GLY A 7 0.26 -4.60 -7.13
C GLY A 7 -0.67 -4.16 -8.26
N LYS A 8 -1.36 -5.11 -8.84
CA LYS A 8 -2.29 -4.92 -9.96
C LYS A 8 -3.66 -4.45 -9.48
N MET A 9 -4.45 -3.84 -10.34
CA MET A 9 -5.84 -3.41 -10.12
C MET A 9 -6.03 -2.42 -8.96
N CYS A 10 -4.99 -1.70 -8.54
CA CYS A 10 -5.11 -0.70 -7.49
C CYS A 10 -5.77 0.58 -8.00
N SER A 11 -6.65 1.15 -7.18
CA SER A 11 -7.27 2.47 -7.41
C SER A 11 -6.67 3.47 -6.43
N ILE A 12 -5.88 4.41 -6.94
CA ILE A 12 -5.16 5.41 -6.13
C ILE A 12 -5.63 6.81 -6.53
N ALA A 13 -6.26 7.50 -5.59
CA ALA A 13 -6.71 8.86 -5.81
C ALA A 13 -5.55 9.87 -5.86
N ASN A 14 -5.84 11.11 -6.21
CA ASN A 14 -4.84 12.18 -6.24
C ASN A 14 -4.39 12.60 -4.82
N SER A 15 -3.31 13.37 -4.74
CA SER A 15 -2.73 13.89 -3.49
C SER A 15 -2.28 12.80 -2.50
N VAL A 16 -2.04 11.57 -2.96
CA VAL A 16 -1.53 10.48 -2.12
C VAL A 16 -0.02 10.58 -2.01
N ARG A 17 0.50 10.52 -0.78
CA ARG A 17 1.93 10.47 -0.47
C ARG A 17 2.32 9.08 0.03
N ILE A 18 3.13 8.36 -0.73
CA ILE A 18 3.62 7.03 -0.34
C ILE A 18 5.12 7.13 -0.10
N ASN A 19 5.57 6.56 1.03
CA ASN A 19 6.95 6.51 1.45
C ASN A 19 7.63 7.89 1.43
N PRO A 20 7.16 8.90 2.19
CA PRO A 20 7.89 10.14 2.39
C PRO A 20 9.22 9.82 3.06
N GLY A 21 10.28 10.46 2.59
CA GLY A 21 11.61 10.21 3.15
C GLY A 21 11.71 10.65 4.61
N ASN A 22 12.29 9.81 5.46
CA ASN A 22 12.59 10.10 6.85
C ASN A 22 13.89 10.90 7.02
N HIS A 23 14.05 11.56 8.16
CA HIS A 23 15.28 12.23 8.59
C HIS A 23 16.03 11.40 9.66
N PRO A 24 17.36 11.57 9.83
CA PRO A 24 18.15 10.81 10.80
C PRO A 24 17.93 11.37 12.21
N THR A 25 16.76 11.10 12.80
CA THR A 25 16.35 11.64 14.12
C THR A 25 17.23 11.19 15.28
N TRP A 26 18.05 10.15 15.09
CA TRP A 26 19.04 9.66 16.07
C TRP A 26 20.37 10.40 16.03
N ARG A 27 20.59 11.32 15.06
CA ARG A 27 21.81 12.13 14.95
C ARG A 27 21.65 13.45 15.68
N ALA A 28 22.76 14.04 16.09
CA ALA A 28 22.78 15.36 16.72
C ALA A 28 22.15 16.46 15.84
N VAL A 29 22.23 16.30 14.51
CA VAL A 29 21.62 17.19 13.52
C VAL A 29 20.90 16.33 12.48
N GLN A 30 19.63 16.64 12.21
CA GLN A 30 18.82 15.94 11.21
C GLN A 30 18.65 16.69 9.87
N HIS A 31 19.32 17.85 9.73
CA HIS A 31 19.26 18.65 8.52
C HIS A 31 19.87 17.94 7.32
N HIS A 32 19.43 18.29 6.12
CA HIS A 32 19.87 17.68 4.85
C HIS A 32 21.39 17.70 4.67
N SER A 33 22.10 18.69 5.19
CA SER A 33 23.55 18.80 5.08
C SER A 33 24.31 17.59 5.65
N VAL A 34 23.72 16.84 6.59
CA VAL A 34 24.40 15.69 7.21
C VAL A 34 24.35 14.42 6.36
N TYR A 35 23.54 14.40 5.29
CA TYR A 35 23.46 13.24 4.40
C TYR A 35 23.46 13.60 2.90
N ARG A 36 23.26 14.89 2.56
CA ARG A 36 23.45 15.45 1.21
C ARG A 36 24.57 16.49 1.23
N ALA A 37 25.69 16.14 1.85
CA ALA A 37 26.79 17.06 2.13
C ALA A 37 27.37 17.70 0.87
N LYS A 38 27.38 16.98 -0.24
CA LYS A 38 27.87 17.47 -1.53
C LYS A 38 27.08 18.69 -2.02
N ALA A 39 25.76 18.71 -1.85
CA ALA A 39 24.90 19.84 -2.22
C ALA A 39 25.20 21.13 -1.42
N TYR A 40 25.88 21.00 -0.28
CA TYR A 40 26.24 22.08 0.62
C TYR A 40 27.74 22.39 0.59
N GLY A 41 28.53 21.75 -0.26
CA GLY A 41 29.98 21.91 -0.31
C GLY A 41 30.74 21.41 0.92
N LEU A 42 30.13 20.46 1.68
CA LEU A 42 30.66 19.94 2.96
C LEU A 42 31.37 18.57 2.82
N GLY A 43 31.51 18.07 1.60
CA GLY A 43 32.12 16.76 1.33
C GLY A 43 31.16 15.82 0.62
N ASP A 44 31.41 14.52 0.70
CA ASP A 44 30.60 13.50 0.04
C ASP A 44 29.28 13.24 0.75
N ASP A 45 28.29 12.77 -0.01
CA ASP A 45 26.98 12.36 0.52
C ASP A 45 27.11 11.08 1.36
N ASP A 46 26.24 10.94 2.35
CA ASP A 46 26.18 9.76 3.21
C ASP A 46 25.38 8.64 2.54
N HIS A 47 26.06 7.77 1.82
CA HIS A 47 25.46 6.64 1.11
C HIS A 47 24.80 5.64 2.07
N ALA A 48 25.35 5.41 3.26
CA ALA A 48 24.78 4.50 4.25
C ALA A 48 23.40 4.96 4.72
N PHE A 49 23.19 6.26 4.87
CA PHE A 49 21.88 6.82 5.18
C PHE A 49 20.84 6.57 4.08
N PHE A 50 21.23 6.64 2.81
CA PHE A 50 20.32 6.34 1.71
C PHE A 50 19.99 4.86 1.61
N GLU A 51 20.93 3.96 1.89
CA GLU A 51 20.66 2.51 1.96
C GLU A 51 19.72 2.17 3.13
N TRP A 52 19.89 2.83 4.29
CA TRP A 52 18.93 2.71 5.39
C TRP A 52 17.52 3.16 4.99
N ARG A 53 17.37 4.30 4.28
CA ARG A 53 16.05 4.72 3.76
C ARG A 53 15.46 3.72 2.78
N LYS A 54 16.28 3.10 1.98
CA LYS A 54 15.86 2.12 0.99
C LYS A 54 15.40 0.81 1.65
N SER A 55 15.90 0.46 2.82
CA SER A 55 15.45 -0.72 3.55
C SER A 55 14.01 -0.62 4.03
N ASP A 56 13.48 0.60 4.21
CA ASP A 56 12.09 0.86 4.61
C ASP A 56 11.14 0.86 3.40
N TRP A 57 11.15 -0.22 2.62
CA TRP A 57 10.32 -0.39 1.43
C TRP A 57 8.83 -0.44 1.78
N VAL A 58 7.99 0.22 0.98
CA VAL A 58 6.53 0.10 1.09
C VAL A 58 6.02 -0.88 0.07
N THR A 59 5.20 -1.83 0.50
CA THR A 59 4.56 -2.80 -0.39
C THR A 59 3.05 -2.62 -0.35
N ILE A 60 2.43 -2.48 -1.51
CA ILE A 60 0.98 -2.41 -1.67
C ILE A 60 0.55 -3.60 -2.52
N GLY A 61 -0.35 -4.43 -1.99
CA GLY A 61 -0.89 -5.61 -2.64
C GLY A 61 -1.76 -5.28 -3.86
N HIS A 62 -2.55 -6.23 -4.29
CA HIS A 62 -3.46 -6.11 -5.43
C HIS A 62 -4.82 -5.58 -4.99
N ASP A 63 -5.62 -5.02 -5.90
CA ASP A 63 -7.00 -4.55 -5.63
C ASP A 63 -7.11 -3.62 -4.41
N VAL A 64 -6.10 -2.79 -4.17
CA VAL A 64 -6.10 -1.84 -3.05
C VAL A 64 -6.74 -0.53 -3.48
N TRP A 65 -7.67 -0.04 -2.68
CA TRP A 65 -8.22 1.30 -2.87
C TRP A 65 -7.62 2.28 -1.87
N ILE A 66 -6.92 3.29 -2.39
CA ILE A 66 -6.32 4.38 -1.63
C ILE A 66 -7.06 5.68 -1.95
N GLY A 67 -7.79 6.22 -0.98
CA GLY A 67 -8.57 7.44 -1.10
C GLY A 67 -7.69 8.70 -1.21
N HIS A 68 -8.33 9.85 -1.36
CA HIS A 68 -7.67 11.15 -1.54
C HIS A 68 -6.87 11.58 -0.30
N GLY A 69 -5.70 12.23 -0.52
CA GLY A 69 -4.96 12.92 0.52
C GLY A 69 -4.30 12.04 1.59
N ILE A 70 -4.07 10.76 1.28
CA ILE A 70 -3.49 9.78 2.20
C ILE A 70 -1.98 9.91 2.28
N THR A 71 -1.44 9.64 3.47
CA THR A 71 0.00 9.40 3.66
C THR A 71 0.23 7.97 4.14
N VAL A 72 1.09 7.22 3.42
CA VAL A 72 1.60 5.91 3.85
C VAL A 72 3.06 6.09 4.25
N THR A 73 3.38 5.84 5.52
CA THR A 73 4.76 6.00 6.02
C THR A 73 5.69 4.90 5.51
N ALA A 74 6.99 5.13 5.64
CA ALA A 74 8.04 4.18 5.27
C ALA A 74 7.87 2.82 5.97
N GLY A 75 8.22 1.73 5.30
CA GLY A 75 8.23 0.36 5.83
C GLY A 75 6.86 -0.31 5.96
N VAL A 76 5.76 0.36 5.56
CA VAL A 76 4.40 -0.18 5.69
C VAL A 76 4.07 -1.16 4.57
N ASN A 77 3.42 -2.28 4.94
CA ASN A 77 2.82 -3.23 4.02
C ASN A 77 1.30 -3.11 4.03
N ILE A 78 0.69 -2.90 2.86
CA ILE A 78 -0.76 -2.84 2.67
C ILE A 78 -1.19 -4.10 1.93
N GLY A 79 -1.99 -4.93 2.61
CA GLY A 79 -2.46 -6.21 2.07
C GLY A 79 -3.46 -6.05 0.92
N THR A 80 -3.52 -7.07 0.08
CA THR A 80 -4.44 -7.17 -1.06
C THR A 80 -5.89 -6.88 -0.65
N GLY A 81 -6.60 -6.15 -1.48
CA GLY A 81 -8.01 -5.80 -1.28
C GLY A 81 -8.27 -4.82 -0.14
N ALA A 82 -7.24 -4.25 0.48
CA ALA A 82 -7.41 -3.25 1.53
C ALA A 82 -8.02 -1.94 1.02
N VAL A 83 -8.69 -1.23 1.89
CA VAL A 83 -9.25 0.10 1.65
C VAL A 83 -8.67 1.09 2.64
N ILE A 84 -8.06 2.14 2.14
CA ILE A 84 -7.53 3.24 2.95
C ILE A 84 -8.44 4.45 2.73
N ALA A 85 -9.18 4.85 3.76
CA ALA A 85 -10.11 5.96 3.68
C ALA A 85 -9.38 7.30 3.51
N ALA A 86 -10.04 8.24 2.84
CA ALA A 86 -9.47 9.55 2.54
C ALA A 86 -8.87 10.25 3.78
N SER A 87 -7.76 10.98 3.57
CA SER A 87 -7.03 11.73 4.59
C SER A 87 -6.42 10.90 5.73
N ALA A 88 -6.36 9.57 5.58
CA ALA A 88 -5.72 8.71 6.59
C ALA A 88 -4.18 8.83 6.56
N VAL A 89 -3.56 8.63 7.74
CA VAL A 89 -2.10 8.47 7.88
C VAL A 89 -1.80 7.04 8.32
N VAL A 90 -1.34 6.22 7.38
CA VAL A 90 -1.05 4.80 7.62
C VAL A 90 0.36 4.65 8.15
N THR A 91 0.48 4.25 9.42
CA THR A 91 1.76 4.12 10.15
C THR A 91 2.09 2.69 10.55
N LYS A 92 1.23 1.73 10.21
CA LYS A 92 1.39 0.30 10.50
C LYS A 92 0.84 -0.52 9.35
N ASP A 93 1.26 -1.77 9.25
CA ASP A 93 0.76 -2.71 8.27
C ASP A 93 -0.77 -2.84 8.31
N VAL A 94 -1.35 -3.00 7.14
CA VAL A 94 -2.79 -3.18 6.94
C VAL A 94 -3.02 -4.59 6.42
N ALA A 95 -3.79 -5.38 7.15
CA ALA A 95 -4.12 -6.74 6.74
C ALA A 95 -4.97 -6.77 5.45
N PRO A 96 -4.92 -7.86 4.65
CA PRO A 96 -5.74 -7.99 3.46
C PRO A 96 -7.24 -7.77 3.75
N TYR A 97 -7.94 -7.18 2.79
CA TYR A 97 -9.39 -6.90 2.82
C TYR A 97 -9.86 -6.12 4.05
N THR A 98 -8.98 -5.34 4.65
CA THR A 98 -9.27 -4.51 5.83
C THR A 98 -9.51 -3.06 5.40
N VAL A 99 -10.46 -2.41 6.03
CA VAL A 99 -10.75 -0.98 5.86
C VAL A 99 -10.17 -0.21 7.03
N VAL A 100 -9.30 0.75 6.74
CA VAL A 100 -8.67 1.62 7.75
C VAL A 100 -8.97 3.09 7.49
N ALA A 101 -9.06 3.88 8.56
CA ALA A 101 -9.30 5.33 8.50
C ALA A 101 -8.62 6.05 9.67
N GLY A 102 -8.45 7.37 9.52
CA GLY A 102 -8.02 8.28 10.59
C GLY A 102 -6.52 8.57 10.64
N VAL A 103 -6.12 9.38 11.63
CA VAL A 103 -4.75 9.83 11.88
C VAL A 103 -4.41 9.59 13.36
N PRO A 104 -3.56 8.59 13.65
CA PRO A 104 -3.08 7.54 12.77
C PRO A 104 -4.20 6.56 12.38
N ALA A 105 -4.07 5.92 11.21
CA ALA A 105 -5.08 5.00 10.68
C ALA A 105 -5.34 3.83 11.63
N ARG A 106 -6.62 3.48 11.79
CA ARG A 106 -7.10 2.34 12.57
C ARG A 106 -8.09 1.53 11.76
N VAL A 107 -8.17 0.24 12.06
CA VAL A 107 -9.16 -0.65 11.46
C VAL A 107 -10.54 -0.19 11.88
N ILE A 108 -11.41 0.06 10.91
CA ILE A 108 -12.82 0.43 11.11
C ILE A 108 -13.78 -0.64 10.60
N ASN A 109 -13.33 -1.48 9.64
CA ASN A 109 -14.15 -2.55 9.10
C ASN A 109 -13.27 -3.61 8.41
N ARG A 110 -13.90 -4.70 7.99
CA ARG A 110 -13.37 -5.71 7.07
C ARG A 110 -14.34 -5.90 5.92
N ARG A 111 -13.82 -6.00 4.70
CA ARG A 111 -14.66 -6.25 3.51
C ARG A 111 -15.30 -7.65 3.56
N PHE A 112 -14.57 -8.62 4.07
CA PHE A 112 -14.91 -10.03 4.05
C PHE A 112 -14.47 -10.74 5.31
N THR A 113 -15.02 -11.93 5.57
CA THR A 113 -14.51 -12.86 6.59
C THR A 113 -13.11 -13.34 6.22
N LYS A 114 -12.38 -13.89 7.18
CA LYS A 114 -11.03 -14.43 6.92
C LYS A 114 -11.06 -15.58 5.87
N LEU A 115 -12.09 -16.43 5.89
CA LEU A 115 -12.23 -17.52 4.92
C LEU A 115 -12.46 -16.98 3.51
N GLN A 116 -13.37 -16.04 3.34
CA GLN A 116 -13.64 -15.39 2.05
C GLN A 116 -12.40 -14.64 1.54
N ALA A 117 -11.71 -13.89 2.40
CA ALA A 117 -10.48 -13.18 2.04
C ALA A 117 -9.37 -14.13 1.55
N ASN A 118 -9.20 -15.28 2.20
CA ASN A 118 -8.24 -16.29 1.78
C ASN A 118 -8.64 -16.90 0.41
N ALA A 119 -9.91 -17.26 0.24
CA ALA A 119 -10.40 -17.80 -1.03
C ALA A 119 -10.21 -16.81 -2.19
N LEU A 120 -10.48 -15.53 -1.99
CA LEU A 120 -10.24 -14.50 -2.99
C LEU A 120 -8.77 -14.34 -3.35
N GLN A 121 -7.85 -14.52 -2.40
CA GLN A 121 -6.42 -14.52 -2.67
C GLN A 121 -5.98 -15.76 -3.48
N GLU A 122 -6.61 -16.90 -3.26
CA GLU A 122 -6.37 -18.13 -4.05
C GLU A 122 -6.92 -18.00 -5.49
N ILE A 123 -8.10 -17.41 -5.67
CA ILE A 123 -8.69 -17.11 -6.99
C ILE A 123 -7.82 -16.13 -7.78
N ALA A 124 -7.18 -15.17 -7.11
CA ALA A 124 -6.24 -14.20 -7.68
C ALA A 124 -6.75 -13.52 -8.97
N ILE A 125 -7.91 -12.89 -8.91
CA ILE A 125 -8.60 -12.24 -10.06
C ILE A 125 -7.67 -11.29 -10.82
N TRP A 126 -6.75 -10.63 -10.14
CA TRP A 126 -5.76 -9.71 -10.72
C TRP A 126 -4.74 -10.39 -11.64
N ASP A 127 -4.66 -11.72 -11.64
CA ASP A 127 -3.79 -12.51 -12.51
C ASP A 127 -4.54 -13.15 -13.69
N TRP A 128 -5.85 -12.95 -13.77
CA TRP A 128 -6.64 -13.44 -14.89
C TRP A 128 -6.27 -12.76 -16.21
N SER A 129 -6.39 -13.50 -17.32
CA SER A 129 -6.27 -12.89 -18.64
C SER A 129 -7.43 -11.92 -18.88
N TYR A 130 -7.24 -11.00 -19.82
CA TYR A 130 -8.29 -10.05 -20.21
C TYR A 130 -9.60 -10.76 -20.59
N ASP A 131 -9.52 -11.86 -21.36
CA ASP A 131 -10.69 -12.57 -21.82
C ASP A 131 -11.43 -13.30 -20.70
N VAL A 132 -10.69 -13.88 -19.74
CA VAL A 132 -11.26 -14.50 -18.54
C VAL A 132 -11.96 -13.46 -17.68
N TYR A 133 -11.30 -12.33 -17.41
CA TYR A 133 -11.88 -11.24 -16.64
C TYR A 133 -13.13 -10.66 -17.30
N LYS A 134 -13.07 -10.44 -18.64
CA LYS A 134 -14.20 -9.94 -19.43
C LYS A 134 -15.39 -10.90 -19.37
N ALA A 135 -15.18 -12.20 -19.50
CA ALA A 135 -16.23 -13.20 -19.41
C ALA A 135 -16.85 -13.28 -18.00
N ALA A 136 -16.05 -13.09 -16.95
CA ALA A 136 -16.50 -13.13 -15.56
C ALA A 136 -17.16 -11.81 -15.09
N LEU A 137 -17.06 -10.70 -15.84
CA LEU A 137 -17.53 -9.40 -15.41
C LEU A 137 -19.02 -9.34 -15.01
N PRO A 138 -19.96 -10.05 -15.69
CA PRO A 138 -21.35 -10.14 -15.23
C PRO A 138 -21.48 -10.76 -13.84
N ASP A 139 -20.72 -11.81 -13.56
CA ASP A 139 -20.72 -12.51 -12.26
C ASP A 139 -20.10 -11.66 -11.16
N ILE A 140 -18.99 -10.98 -11.45
CA ILE A 140 -18.34 -10.03 -10.52
C ILE A 140 -19.33 -8.94 -10.07
N ARG A 141 -20.27 -8.56 -10.95
CA ARG A 141 -21.28 -7.52 -10.68
C ARG A 141 -22.54 -8.04 -9.99
N ALA A 142 -22.92 -9.28 -10.22
CA ALA A 142 -24.24 -9.81 -9.86
C ALA A 142 -24.20 -10.80 -8.69
N LEU A 143 -23.14 -11.58 -8.55
CA LEU A 143 -23.07 -12.61 -7.51
C LEU A 143 -22.68 -11.98 -6.16
N ASP A 144 -23.24 -12.52 -5.09
CA ASP A 144 -22.69 -12.30 -3.77
C ASP A 144 -21.34 -13.00 -3.62
N ILE A 145 -20.63 -12.68 -2.56
CA ILE A 145 -19.25 -13.14 -2.39
C ILE A 145 -19.15 -14.67 -2.27
N ASP A 146 -20.10 -15.32 -1.62
CA ASP A 146 -20.05 -16.77 -1.40
C ASP A 146 -20.33 -17.53 -2.72
N ALA A 147 -21.34 -17.12 -3.47
CA ALA A 147 -21.63 -17.65 -4.81
C ALA A 147 -20.47 -17.40 -5.80
N PHE A 148 -19.83 -16.24 -5.70
CA PHE A 148 -18.66 -15.93 -6.52
C PHE A 148 -17.49 -16.88 -6.20
N ILE A 149 -17.18 -17.08 -4.93
CA ILE A 149 -16.10 -17.98 -4.48
C ILE A 149 -16.41 -19.42 -4.89
N GLU A 150 -17.65 -19.89 -4.73
CA GLU A 150 -18.06 -21.24 -5.13
C GLU A 150 -17.82 -21.49 -6.63
N LYS A 151 -18.13 -20.49 -7.46
CA LYS A 151 -18.00 -20.58 -8.91
C LYS A 151 -16.57 -20.56 -9.42
N TYR A 152 -15.67 -19.81 -8.78
CA TYR A 152 -14.35 -19.50 -9.34
C TYR A 152 -13.17 -20.11 -8.57
N ARG A 153 -13.39 -20.75 -7.44
CA ARG A 153 -12.38 -21.45 -6.67
C ARG A 153 -12.25 -22.91 -7.15
#